data_85533dfddf5940f37c5350c96ad76b93
#
_entry.id   85533dfddf5940f37c5350c96ad76b93
#
_cell.length_a   1.000
_cell.length_b   1.000
_cell.length_c   1.000
_cell.angle_alpha   90.00
_cell.angle_beta   90.00
_cell.angle_gamma   90.00
#
_symmetry.space_group_name_H-M   'P 1'
#
loop_
_entity.id
_entity.type
_entity.pdbx_description
1 polymer ?
#
loop_
_entity_poly.entity_id
_entity_poly.type
_entity_poly.pdbx_seq_one_letter_code
_entity_poly.pdbx_strand_id
1 'polypeptide(L)'
;AHGIFDSPTTAAHCVWLEDEDFDILKKHNVSVACCPASNLKLASGYANIPKMLEKGINIALGTDGAASNNNLNILQDIYLFGVVYKGFYHDSTLLTPAQVLHTATRAGALSQGEHLPGLRQAGGWI
;
A
#
# COMPACT_ATOMS: atom_id res chain seq x y z
N ALA A 1 3.43 20.54 15.53
CA ALA A 1 3.70 19.16 15.13
C ALA A 1 3.77 18.30 16.38
N HIS A 2 3.09 17.16 16.38
CA HIS A 2 2.95 16.33 17.59
C HIS A 2 3.94 15.14 17.61
N GLY A 3 4.93 15.11 16.69
CA GLY A 3 5.96 14.06 16.64
C GLY A 3 5.45 12.65 16.30
N ILE A 4 4.25 12.52 15.72
CA ILE A 4 3.64 11.21 15.40
C ILE A 4 4.52 10.39 14.45
N PHE A 5 5.23 11.06 13.55
CA PHE A 5 6.10 10.43 12.55
C PHE A 5 7.59 10.42 12.94
N ASP A 6 7.92 10.67 14.20
CA ASP A 6 9.31 10.60 14.68
C ASP A 6 9.77 9.14 14.90
N SER A 7 8.84 8.21 14.85
CA SER A 7 9.08 6.76 14.89
C SER A 7 8.66 6.10 13.57
N PRO A 8 9.21 4.92 13.23
CA PRO A 8 8.75 4.14 12.08
C PRO A 8 7.24 3.96 12.14
N THR A 9 6.55 4.43 11.11
CA THR A 9 5.08 4.49 11.10
C THR A 9 4.52 3.86 9.83
N THR A 10 3.45 3.08 9.99
CA THR A 10 2.61 2.63 8.89
C THR A 10 1.22 3.22 9.05
N ALA A 11 0.79 4.02 8.07
CA ALA A 11 -0.54 4.62 8.03
C ALA A 11 -1.49 3.76 7.20
N ALA A 12 -2.65 3.39 7.76
CA ALA A 12 -3.64 2.61 7.03
C ALA A 12 -4.53 3.49 6.14
N HIS A 13 -4.99 2.90 5.04
CA HIS A 13 -5.95 3.45 4.08
C HIS A 13 -5.49 4.68 3.31
N CYS A 14 -5.24 5.80 3.95
CA CYS A 14 -4.76 7.06 3.34
C CYS A 14 -5.56 7.49 2.11
N VAL A 15 -6.90 7.38 2.18
CA VAL A 15 -7.80 7.63 1.05
C VAL A 15 -7.92 9.12 0.74
N TRP A 16 -8.03 9.93 1.79
CA TRP A 16 -8.32 11.37 1.71
C TRP A 16 -7.08 12.20 2.05
N LEU A 17 -6.03 12.07 1.22
CA LEU A 17 -4.82 12.88 1.34
C LEU A 17 -4.87 14.08 0.41
N GLU A 18 -4.41 15.22 0.90
CA GLU A 18 -4.10 16.41 0.12
C GLU A 18 -2.67 16.38 -0.39
N ASP A 19 -2.32 17.29 -1.28
CA ASP A 19 -1.02 17.29 -1.95
C ASP A 19 0.16 17.42 -0.97
N GLU A 20 -0.01 18.20 0.08
CA GLU A 20 0.99 18.41 1.13
C GLU A 20 1.21 17.15 1.98
N ASP A 21 0.18 16.33 2.17
CA ASP A 21 0.27 15.10 2.98
C ASP A 21 1.22 14.08 2.36
N PHE A 22 1.23 13.96 1.02
CA PHE A 22 2.17 13.06 0.34
C PHE A 22 3.62 13.44 0.62
N ASP A 23 3.93 14.73 0.63
CA ASP A 23 5.29 15.21 0.92
C ASP A 23 5.67 14.98 2.38
N ILE A 24 4.72 15.11 3.31
CA ILE A 24 4.91 14.79 4.73
C ILE A 24 5.18 13.29 4.91
N LEU A 25 4.35 12.43 4.33
CA LEU A 25 4.53 10.98 4.40
C LEU A 25 5.89 10.56 3.85
N LYS A 26 6.27 11.12 2.70
CA LYS A 26 7.58 10.84 2.08
C LYS A 26 8.73 11.31 2.95
N LYS A 27 8.69 12.54 3.45
CA LYS A 27 9.73 13.14 4.30
C LYS A 27 10.01 12.31 5.55
N HIS A 28 8.96 11.75 6.15
CA HIS A 28 9.06 10.96 7.38
C HIS A 28 9.18 9.44 7.11
N ASN A 29 9.35 9.01 5.87
CA ASN A 29 9.43 7.60 5.48
C ASN A 29 8.24 6.76 5.99
N VAL A 30 7.05 7.34 6.03
CA VAL A 30 5.83 6.64 6.42
C VAL A 30 5.47 5.64 5.33
N SER A 31 5.20 4.39 5.71
CA SER A 31 4.60 3.39 4.82
C SER A 31 3.09 3.52 4.83
N VAL A 32 2.45 3.21 3.72
CA VAL A 32 0.99 3.19 3.61
C VAL A 32 0.50 1.76 3.44
N ALA A 33 -0.41 1.31 4.32
CA ALA A 33 -1.10 0.04 4.17
C ALA A 33 -2.43 0.26 3.42
N CYS A 34 -2.46 -0.14 2.16
CA CYS A 34 -3.67 -0.11 1.34
C CYS A 34 -4.52 -1.36 1.60
N CYS A 35 -5.81 -1.17 1.88
CA CYS A 35 -6.76 -2.24 2.14
C CYS A 35 -7.93 -2.14 1.13
N PRO A 36 -7.74 -2.57 -0.13
CA PRO A 36 -8.69 -2.29 -1.20
C PRO A 36 -10.08 -2.87 -0.96
N ALA A 37 -10.19 -4.11 -0.49
CA ALA A 37 -11.50 -4.71 -0.20
C ALA A 37 -12.27 -3.94 0.87
N SER A 38 -11.61 -3.58 1.96
CA SER A 38 -12.20 -2.77 3.03
C SER A 38 -12.63 -1.40 2.54
N ASN A 39 -11.75 -0.69 1.84
CA ASN A 39 -12.05 0.64 1.31
C ASN A 39 -13.26 0.65 0.37
N LEU A 40 -13.38 -0.36 -0.49
CA LEU A 40 -14.50 -0.51 -1.41
C LEU A 40 -15.79 -0.88 -0.69
N LYS A 41 -15.72 -1.88 0.19
CA LYS A 41 -16.89 -2.38 0.93
C LYS A 41 -17.53 -1.30 1.80
N LEU A 42 -16.70 -0.50 2.46
CA LEU A 42 -17.16 0.59 3.33
C LEU A 42 -17.42 1.90 2.57
N ALA A 43 -17.28 1.89 1.24
CA ALA A 43 -17.41 3.08 0.39
C ALA A 43 -16.52 4.25 0.84
N SER A 44 -15.35 3.95 1.40
CA SER A 44 -14.39 4.97 1.86
C SER A 44 -13.72 5.69 0.70
N GLY A 45 -13.65 5.07 -0.47
CA GLY A 45 -13.06 5.64 -1.69
C GLY A 45 -11.75 4.94 -2.10
N TYR A 46 -11.00 5.60 -2.97
CA TYR A 46 -9.74 5.09 -3.54
C TYR A 46 -8.57 5.94 -3.05
N ALA A 47 -7.60 5.30 -2.40
CA ALA A 47 -6.33 5.97 -2.11
C ALA A 47 -5.61 6.31 -3.43
N ASN A 48 -4.94 7.46 -3.52
CA ASN A 48 -4.23 7.85 -4.73
C ASN A 48 -2.88 7.10 -4.86
N ILE A 49 -2.99 5.80 -5.12
CA ILE A 49 -1.84 4.89 -5.24
C ILE A 49 -0.84 5.32 -6.32
N PRO A 50 -1.27 5.73 -7.54
CA PRO A 50 -0.34 6.18 -8.56
C PRO A 50 0.53 7.35 -8.07
N LYS A 51 -0.05 8.34 -7.42
CA LYS A 51 0.68 9.48 -6.88
C LYS A 51 1.63 9.10 -5.74
N MET A 52 1.21 8.18 -4.87
CA MET A 52 2.08 7.65 -3.82
C MET A 52 3.31 6.95 -4.40
N LEU A 53 3.12 6.13 -5.42
CA LEU A 53 4.21 5.43 -6.12
C LEU A 53 5.15 6.42 -6.81
N GLU A 54 4.62 7.43 -7.49
CA GLU A 54 5.39 8.51 -8.13
C GLU A 54 6.26 9.24 -7.11
N LYS A 55 5.73 9.55 -5.94
CA LYS A 55 6.45 10.16 -4.82
C LYS A 55 7.43 9.19 -4.13
N GLY A 56 7.41 7.92 -4.49
CA GLY A 56 8.26 6.89 -3.89
C GLY A 56 7.90 6.59 -2.43
N ILE A 57 6.61 6.68 -2.07
CA ILE A 57 6.08 6.23 -0.79
C ILE A 57 5.98 4.72 -0.82
N ASN A 58 6.42 4.04 0.25
CA ASN A 58 6.28 2.60 0.36
C ASN A 58 4.82 2.22 0.60
N ILE A 59 4.27 1.36 -0.27
CA ILE A 59 2.89 0.90 -0.18
C ILE A 59 2.89 -0.60 0.10
N ALA A 60 2.24 -0.98 1.19
CA ALA A 60 1.96 -2.36 1.55
C ALA A 60 0.49 -2.70 1.30
N LEU A 61 0.18 -3.97 1.16
CA LEU A 61 -1.20 -4.47 1.13
C LEU A 61 -1.60 -5.06 2.48
N GLY A 62 -2.84 -4.80 2.86
CA GLY A 62 -3.47 -5.40 4.03
C GLY A 62 -4.90 -5.83 3.73
N THR A 63 -5.39 -6.80 4.48
CA THR A 63 -6.79 -7.24 4.41
C THR A 63 -7.72 -6.39 5.27
N ASP A 64 -7.16 -5.60 6.20
CA ASP A 64 -7.90 -4.98 7.28
C ASP A 64 -8.56 -6.04 8.21
N GLY A 65 -9.39 -5.63 9.13
CA GLY A 65 -10.09 -6.53 10.05
C GLY A 65 -11.21 -7.34 9.39
N ALA A 66 -11.58 -8.46 10.02
CA ALA A 66 -12.64 -9.35 9.54
C ALA A 66 -14.00 -8.64 9.42
N ALA A 67 -14.28 -7.65 10.27
CA ALA A 67 -15.51 -6.86 10.19
C ALA A 67 -15.59 -5.97 8.96
N SER A 68 -14.44 -5.41 8.52
CA SER A 68 -14.35 -4.49 7.39
C SER A 68 -14.25 -5.21 6.05
N ASN A 69 -13.52 -6.33 5.99
CA ASN A 69 -13.27 -7.10 4.77
C ASN A 69 -14.23 -8.31 4.64
N ASN A 70 -14.58 -8.98 5.73
CA ASN A 70 -15.27 -10.28 5.81
C ASN A 70 -14.44 -11.45 5.24
N ASN A 71 -13.27 -11.21 4.72
CA ASN A 71 -12.39 -12.23 4.14
C ASN A 71 -10.94 -11.83 4.36
N LEU A 72 -10.22 -12.57 5.17
CA LEU A 72 -8.80 -12.31 5.44
C LEU A 72 -7.88 -12.97 4.39
N ASN A 73 -8.34 -13.02 3.14
CA ASN A 73 -7.60 -13.61 2.03
C ASN A 73 -6.83 -12.54 1.27
N ILE A 74 -5.54 -12.42 1.56
CA ILE A 74 -4.67 -11.44 0.92
C ILE A 74 -4.60 -11.59 -0.62
N LEU A 75 -4.81 -12.80 -1.16
CA LEU A 75 -4.83 -13.03 -2.60
C LEU A 75 -5.98 -12.28 -3.29
N GLN A 76 -7.12 -12.16 -2.60
CA GLN A 76 -8.22 -11.35 -3.09
C GLN A 76 -7.87 -9.86 -3.11
N ASP A 77 -7.22 -9.36 -2.07
CA ASP A 77 -6.77 -7.97 -2.02
C ASP A 77 -5.69 -7.68 -3.06
N ILE A 78 -4.78 -8.63 -3.34
CA ILE A 78 -3.82 -8.56 -4.45
C ILE A 78 -4.55 -8.39 -5.78
N TYR A 79 -5.57 -9.21 -6.05
CA TYR A 79 -6.35 -9.12 -7.28
C TYR A 79 -7.07 -7.77 -7.39
N LEU A 80 -7.79 -7.37 -6.34
CA LEU A 80 -8.49 -6.09 -6.31
C LEU A 80 -7.53 -4.91 -6.52
N PHE A 81 -6.40 -4.91 -5.83
CA PHE A 81 -5.38 -3.88 -5.99
C PHE A 81 -4.88 -3.77 -7.43
N GLY A 82 -4.68 -4.90 -8.10
CA GLY A 82 -4.20 -4.95 -9.48
C GLY A 82 -5.21 -4.48 -10.53
N VAL A 83 -6.52 -4.57 -10.26
CA VAL A 83 -7.54 -4.29 -11.29
C VAL A 83 -8.36 -3.04 -11.03
N VAL A 84 -8.67 -2.72 -9.76
CA VAL A 84 -9.57 -1.62 -9.41
C VAL A 84 -9.02 -0.27 -9.85
N TYR A 85 -7.75 -0.03 -9.62
CA TYR A 85 -7.11 1.24 -9.99
C TYR A 85 -7.03 1.46 -11.49
N LYS A 86 -6.86 0.39 -12.28
CA LYS A 86 -6.91 0.46 -13.75
C LYS A 86 -8.28 0.94 -14.23
N GLY A 87 -9.35 0.39 -13.67
CA GLY A 87 -10.70 0.81 -14.00
C GLY A 87 -11.01 2.23 -13.53
N PHE A 88 -10.61 2.57 -12.33
CA PHE A 88 -10.89 3.89 -11.75
C PHE A 88 -10.18 5.03 -12.50
N TYR A 89 -8.90 4.84 -12.86
CA TYR A 89 -8.12 5.84 -13.60
C TYR A 89 -8.20 5.70 -15.12
N HIS A 90 -8.95 4.72 -15.65
CA HIS A 90 -9.05 4.41 -17.08
C HIS A 90 -7.68 4.18 -17.75
N ASP A 91 -6.74 3.58 -17.02
CA ASP A 91 -5.39 3.30 -17.47
C ASP A 91 -4.98 1.86 -17.16
N SER A 92 -4.88 1.04 -18.20
CA SER A 92 -4.51 -0.38 -18.09
C SER A 92 -3.04 -0.62 -17.75
N THR A 93 -2.19 0.41 -17.85
CA THR A 93 -0.75 0.30 -17.58
C THR A 93 -0.39 0.47 -16.11
N LEU A 94 -1.31 1.00 -15.31
CA LEU A 94 -1.12 1.14 -13.86
C LEU A 94 -0.95 -0.22 -13.18
N LEU A 95 -0.16 -0.26 -12.13
CA LEU A 95 0.00 -1.42 -11.26
C LEU A 95 0.26 -2.71 -12.04
N THR A 96 1.42 -2.78 -12.67
CA THR A 96 1.87 -4.01 -13.34
C THR A 96 1.88 -5.19 -12.37
N PRO A 97 1.77 -6.45 -12.85
CA PRO A 97 1.82 -7.62 -11.96
C PRO A 97 3.04 -7.63 -11.03
N ALA A 98 4.19 -7.21 -11.53
CA ALA A 98 5.41 -7.11 -10.72
C ALA A 98 5.29 -6.07 -9.58
N GLN A 99 4.69 -4.91 -9.86
CA GLN A 99 4.43 -3.90 -8.83
C GLN A 99 3.44 -4.40 -7.79
N VAL A 100 2.38 -5.08 -8.22
CA VAL A 100 1.36 -5.65 -7.32
C VAL A 100 1.98 -6.69 -6.39
N LEU A 101 2.78 -7.62 -6.92
CA LEU A 101 3.47 -8.62 -6.12
C LEU A 101 4.50 -8.00 -5.17
N HIS A 102 5.25 -7.00 -5.63
CA HIS A 102 6.18 -6.26 -4.78
C HIS A 102 5.46 -5.60 -3.60
N THR A 103 4.31 -4.97 -3.84
CA THR A 103 3.47 -4.32 -2.82
C THR A 103 2.96 -5.35 -1.79
N ALA A 104 2.53 -6.52 -2.26
CA ALA A 104 1.99 -7.58 -1.41
C ALA A 104 3.06 -8.34 -0.60
N THR A 105 4.34 -8.23 -0.97
CA THR A 105 5.43 -9.01 -0.36
C THR A 105 6.50 -8.12 0.25
N ARG A 106 7.45 -7.67 -0.55
CA ARG A 106 8.61 -6.91 -0.07
C ARG A 106 8.24 -5.58 0.59
N ALA A 107 7.32 -4.84 -0.02
CA ALA A 107 6.88 -3.56 0.53
C ALA A 107 6.14 -3.76 1.87
N GLY A 108 5.38 -4.86 2.00
CA GLY A 108 4.76 -5.28 3.25
C GLY A 108 5.78 -5.54 4.34
N ALA A 109 6.83 -6.31 4.05
CA ALA A 109 7.92 -6.57 5.00
C ALA A 109 8.63 -5.27 5.43
N LEU A 110 8.94 -4.38 4.48
CA LEU A 110 9.53 -3.08 4.78
C LEU A 110 8.66 -2.22 5.68
N SER A 111 7.32 -2.26 5.52
CA SER A 111 6.38 -1.52 6.36
C SER A 111 6.39 -1.96 7.82
N GLN A 112 6.83 -3.20 8.09
CA GLN A 112 6.98 -3.76 9.44
C GLN A 112 8.38 -3.57 10.03
N GLY A 113 9.24 -2.80 9.36
CA GLY A 113 10.63 -2.58 9.81
C GLY A 113 11.58 -3.73 9.50
N GLU A 114 11.14 -4.72 8.73
CA GLU A 114 11.96 -5.83 8.30
C GLU A 114 12.99 -5.36 7.26
N HIS A 115 14.20 -5.14 7.70
CA HIS A 115 15.35 -5.05 6.81
C HIS A 115 15.77 -6.48 6.45
N LEU A 116 15.41 -6.95 5.26
CA LEU A 116 15.69 -8.30 4.78
C LEU A 116 17.01 -8.36 3.99
N PRO A 117 18.20 -8.27 4.64
CA PRO A 117 19.48 -8.36 3.93
C PRO A 117 19.67 -9.73 3.27
N GLY A 118 19.09 -10.79 3.85
CA GLY A 118 19.23 -12.15 3.37
C GLY A 118 18.44 -12.50 2.11
N LEU A 119 17.33 -11.83 1.85
CA LEU A 119 16.54 -12.09 0.64
C LEU A 119 17.21 -11.57 -0.65
N ARG A 120 18.15 -10.63 -0.53
CA ARG A 120 18.97 -10.21 -1.68
C ARG A 120 19.97 -11.29 -2.12
N GLN A 121 20.40 -12.17 -1.19
CA GLN A 121 21.42 -13.19 -1.47
C GLN A 121 20.83 -14.54 -1.85
N ALA A 122 19.58 -14.81 -1.53
CA ALA A 122 18.94 -16.10 -1.79
C ALA A 122 18.25 -16.19 -3.17
N GLY A 123 18.66 -15.38 -4.16
CA GLY A 123 18.05 -15.44 -5.49
C GLY A 123 16.56 -15.12 -5.45
N GLY A 124 16.26 -14.17 -4.63
CA GLY A 124 15.02 -13.65 -4.15
C GLY A 124 13.73 -14.20 -4.73
N TRP A 125 12.89 -14.53 -3.86
CA TRP A 125 11.48 -14.61 -4.19
C TRP A 125 11.01 -13.21 -4.61
N ILE A 126 11.01 -13.02 -5.94
CA ILE A 126 10.38 -11.95 -6.71
C ILE A 126 10.64 -10.54 -6.18
#